data_e31d8db9d2d679076dc005e21838719a
#
_entry.id   e31d8db9d2d679076dc005e21838719a
#
_cell.length_a   1.000
_cell.length_b   1.000
_cell.length_c   1.000
_cell.angle_alpha   90.00
_cell.angle_beta   90.00
_cell.angle_gamma   90.00
#
_symmetry.space_group_name_H-M   'P 1'
#
loop_
_entity.id
_entity.type
_entity.pdbx_description
1 polymer ?
#
loop_
_entity_poly.entity_id
_entity_poly.type
_entity_poly.pdbx_seq_one_letter_code
_entity_poly.pdbx_strand_id
1 'polypeptide(L)'
;MKFWRLAFGFLLFWAAVAFAPITRAQESSALSDLSLVAHLEGEKTPIKSGLVWRLYADPTDGTPARFVTDSSEASPSLKLQPGAYIIHVTYGFSGTTRRVVLGAQPLREDVIISAGALTLAATVSDTPIPADRVSFSIYVAVGTDPEGRLIVDNIKPNVVVRLPVGVYRIVSRYGDTNAIASSDIKVEPGKLIDVTLRHRAATVTLKLVNKLGGDAYAGTTFSVLTPGGDTIRDLVGAFPSLILAEGEYILIARNGGRIFTEEFKVRSGFDQDIEILDR
;
A
#
# COMPACT_ATOMS: atom_id res chain seq x y z
N MET A 1 51.63 107.35 10.51
CA MET A 1 51.82 106.06 9.83
C MET A 1 50.79 105.15 10.40
N LYS A 2 49.68 104.87 9.67
CA LYS A 2 48.57 104.05 10.13
C LYS A 2 48.44 102.82 9.23
N PHE A 3 48.55 101.66 9.81
CA PHE A 3 48.32 100.37 9.15
C PHE A 3 46.83 99.94 9.25
N TRP A 4 46.22 99.68 8.12
CA TRP A 4 44.89 99.22 8.00
C TRP A 4 44.92 97.69 7.78
N ARG A 5 44.21 96.92 8.68
CA ARG A 5 44.06 95.51 8.56
C ARG A 5 42.65 95.20 8.00
N LEU A 6 42.64 94.61 6.81
CA LEU A 6 41.43 94.04 6.23
C LEU A 6 41.21 92.61 6.78
N ALA A 7 40.10 92.36 7.40
CA ALA A 7 39.64 91.03 7.81
C ALA A 7 38.79 90.42 6.71
N PHE A 8 39.25 89.28 6.17
CA PHE A 8 38.45 88.41 5.24
C PHE A 8 37.61 87.41 6.10
N GLY A 9 36.30 87.55 6.05
CA GLY A 9 35.35 86.59 6.61
C GLY A 9 35.10 85.43 5.65
N PHE A 10 35.43 84.21 6.05
CA PHE A 10 35.11 82.99 5.32
C PHE A 10 33.74 82.49 5.81
N LEU A 11 32.72 82.59 4.95
CA LEU A 11 31.37 81.99 5.14
C LEU A 11 31.45 80.53 4.72
N LEU A 12 31.42 79.60 5.69
CA LEU A 12 31.27 78.15 5.48
C LEU A 12 29.78 77.89 5.28
N PHE A 13 29.42 77.56 4.03
CA PHE A 13 28.09 77.03 3.69
C PHE A 13 28.04 75.52 4.05
N TRP A 14 27.33 75.16 5.09
CA TRP A 14 27.03 73.76 5.42
C TRP A 14 25.83 73.29 4.59
N ALA A 15 26.08 72.54 3.54
CA ALA A 15 25.03 71.84 2.80
C ALA A 15 24.58 70.63 3.62
N ALA A 16 23.41 70.71 4.26
CA ALA A 16 22.76 69.55 4.89
C ALA A 16 22.21 68.65 3.80
N VAL A 17 22.92 67.52 3.54
CA VAL A 17 22.41 66.43 2.72
C VAL A 17 21.35 65.66 3.56
N ALA A 18 20.07 65.93 3.26
CA ALA A 18 18.96 65.17 3.86
C ALA A 18 18.99 63.72 3.27
N PHE A 19 19.48 62.76 4.03
CA PHE A 19 19.25 61.35 3.75
C PHE A 19 17.75 61.02 4.00
N ALA A 20 16.97 60.96 2.94
CA ALA A 20 15.64 60.38 3.00
C ALA A 20 15.80 58.86 3.28
N PRO A 21 15.14 58.28 4.30
CA PRO A 21 15.10 56.85 4.50
C PRO A 21 14.39 56.21 3.33
N ILE A 22 15.09 55.38 2.55
CA ILE A 22 14.49 54.50 1.57
C ILE A 22 13.69 53.47 2.37
N THR A 23 12.41 53.75 2.62
CA THR A 23 11.43 52.81 3.14
C THR A 23 11.26 51.74 2.04
N ARG A 24 11.98 50.65 2.16
CA ARG A 24 11.71 49.47 1.35
C ARG A 24 10.32 49.03 1.77
N ALA A 25 9.32 49.36 0.96
CA ALA A 25 7.98 48.79 1.09
C ALA A 25 8.17 47.27 1.00
N GLN A 26 8.00 46.57 2.11
CA GLN A 26 7.88 45.15 2.16
C GLN A 26 6.58 44.86 1.43
N GLU A 27 6.67 44.51 0.14
CA GLU A 27 5.52 44.06 -0.63
C GLU A 27 5.02 42.80 0.12
N SER A 28 4.01 42.99 0.94
CA SER A 28 3.15 41.91 1.42
C SER A 28 2.54 41.31 0.16
N SER A 29 3.21 40.29 -0.41
CA SER A 29 2.66 39.58 -1.56
C SER A 29 1.32 38.99 -1.13
N ALA A 30 0.24 39.53 -1.71
CA ALA A 30 -1.10 39.03 -1.45
C ALA A 30 -1.14 37.52 -1.75
N LEU A 31 -1.79 36.74 -0.86
CA LEU A 31 -2.01 35.33 -1.09
C LEU A 31 -2.84 35.13 -2.36
N SER A 32 -2.51 34.13 -3.13
CA SER A 32 -3.24 33.72 -4.32
C SER A 32 -3.86 32.34 -4.10
N ASP A 33 -4.98 32.07 -4.74
CA ASP A 33 -5.69 30.79 -4.61
C ASP A 33 -5.14 29.77 -5.61
N LEU A 34 -4.74 28.60 -5.11
CA LEU A 34 -4.41 27.42 -5.88
C LEU A 34 -5.50 26.37 -5.71
N SER A 35 -6.31 26.16 -6.76
CA SER A 35 -7.35 25.14 -6.79
C SER A 35 -6.85 23.87 -7.48
N LEU A 36 -6.97 22.73 -6.83
CA LEU A 36 -6.48 21.44 -7.32
C LEU A 36 -7.64 20.51 -7.63
N VAL A 37 -7.57 19.83 -8.76
CA VAL A 37 -8.54 18.81 -9.17
C VAL A 37 -7.77 17.61 -9.73
N ALA A 38 -8.19 16.38 -9.40
CA ALA A 38 -7.59 15.18 -9.96
C ALA A 38 -8.60 14.37 -10.76
N HIS A 39 -8.13 13.80 -11.86
CA HIS A 39 -8.88 12.90 -12.72
C HIS A 39 -8.13 11.59 -12.88
N LEU A 40 -8.85 10.49 -13.09
CA LEU A 40 -8.22 9.27 -13.61
C LEU A 40 -7.94 9.45 -15.10
N GLU A 41 -6.86 8.83 -15.55
CA GLU A 41 -6.49 8.82 -16.97
C GLU A 41 -7.65 8.28 -17.82
N GLY A 42 -8.04 9.04 -18.85
CA GLY A 42 -9.17 8.73 -19.72
C GLY A 42 -10.53 9.16 -19.18
N GLU A 43 -10.64 9.61 -17.93
CA GLU A 43 -11.90 10.03 -17.31
C GLU A 43 -12.03 11.56 -17.27
N LYS A 44 -13.24 12.05 -17.56
CA LYS A 44 -13.57 13.49 -17.46
C LYS A 44 -14.08 13.88 -16.08
N THR A 45 -14.57 12.92 -15.32
CA THR A 45 -15.14 13.15 -13.99
C THR A 45 -14.04 13.26 -12.95
N PRO A 46 -14.01 14.30 -12.11
CA PRO A 46 -13.06 14.43 -11.02
C PRO A 46 -13.18 13.29 -10.00
N ILE A 47 -12.07 12.89 -9.41
CA ILE A 47 -12.03 11.96 -8.29
C ILE A 47 -12.66 12.65 -7.08
N LYS A 48 -13.65 12.00 -6.45
CA LYS A 48 -14.47 12.60 -5.38
C LYS A 48 -13.99 12.29 -3.96
N SER A 49 -13.10 11.34 -3.79
CA SER A 49 -12.60 10.93 -2.46
C SER A 49 -11.36 10.06 -2.55
N GLY A 50 -10.64 9.94 -1.43
CA GLY A 50 -9.48 9.05 -1.31
C GLY A 50 -8.18 9.63 -1.86
N LEU A 51 -8.15 10.92 -2.15
CA LEU A 51 -6.95 11.67 -2.51
C LEU A 51 -6.22 12.16 -1.26
N VAL A 52 -4.89 12.22 -1.36
CA VAL A 52 -4.04 12.94 -0.40
C VAL A 52 -3.09 13.82 -1.19
N TRP A 53 -3.26 15.12 -1.02
CA TRP A 53 -2.43 16.16 -1.61
C TRP A 53 -1.32 16.57 -0.65
N ARG A 54 -0.11 16.73 -1.15
CA ARG A 54 1.02 17.31 -0.42
C ARG A 54 1.69 18.35 -1.30
N LEU A 55 1.87 19.54 -0.74
CA LEU A 55 2.52 20.65 -1.44
C LEU A 55 3.86 20.95 -0.80
N TYR A 56 4.83 21.20 -1.66
CA TYR A 56 6.18 21.60 -1.28
C TYR A 56 6.55 22.88 -2.04
N ALA A 57 7.18 23.84 -1.36
CA ALA A 57 7.83 24.94 -2.03
C ALA A 57 9.04 24.41 -2.82
N ASP A 58 9.16 24.81 -4.08
CA ASP A 58 10.23 24.40 -4.98
C ASP A 58 11.23 25.56 -5.13
N PRO A 59 12.28 25.64 -4.29
CA PRO A 59 13.21 26.75 -4.34
C PRO A 59 14.05 26.68 -5.63
N THR A 60 14.21 27.84 -6.26
CA THR A 60 14.98 27.96 -7.52
C THR A 60 16.49 27.97 -7.33
N ASP A 61 16.96 27.94 -6.07
CA ASP A 61 18.38 28.04 -5.69
C ASP A 61 19.08 26.68 -5.50
N GLY A 62 18.36 25.57 -5.81
CA GLY A 62 18.87 24.21 -5.66
C GLY A 62 18.81 23.65 -4.25
N THR A 63 18.22 24.36 -3.29
CA THR A 63 17.93 23.81 -1.97
C THR A 63 16.80 22.77 -2.03
N PRO A 64 16.74 21.82 -1.07
CA PRO A 64 15.66 20.82 -1.05
C PRO A 64 14.26 21.44 -0.93
N ALA A 65 13.30 20.85 -1.62
CA ALA A 65 11.90 21.26 -1.54
C ALA A 65 11.38 21.17 -0.09
N ARG A 66 10.69 22.20 0.36
CA ARG A 66 10.20 22.33 1.74
C ARG A 66 8.69 22.07 1.79
N PHE A 67 8.25 21.18 2.68
CA PHE A 67 6.82 20.94 2.92
C PHE A 67 6.10 22.24 3.31
N VAL A 68 4.94 22.48 2.70
CA VAL A 68 4.09 23.65 2.92
C VAL A 68 2.80 23.26 3.61
N THR A 69 2.03 22.36 3.00
CA THR A 69 0.72 21.92 3.51
C THR A 69 0.30 20.61 2.86
N ASP A 70 -0.72 19.97 3.42
CA ASP A 70 -1.42 18.84 2.84
C ASP A 70 -2.94 19.02 2.91
N SER A 71 -3.68 18.20 2.15
CA SER A 71 -5.14 18.14 2.19
C SER A 71 -5.63 16.76 1.77
N SER A 72 -6.71 16.30 2.38
CA SER A 72 -7.45 15.08 1.98
C SER A 72 -8.77 15.41 1.26
N GLU A 73 -9.03 16.66 0.97
CA GLU A 73 -10.19 17.06 0.19
C GLU A 73 -10.06 16.63 -1.27
N ALA A 74 -11.18 16.31 -1.89
CA ALA A 74 -11.20 15.89 -3.31
C ALA A 74 -10.72 17.00 -4.26
N SER A 75 -11.05 18.25 -3.93
CA SER A 75 -10.69 19.43 -4.74
C SER A 75 -10.38 20.61 -3.83
N PRO A 76 -9.19 20.62 -3.19
CA PRO A 76 -8.82 21.68 -2.26
C PRO A 76 -8.57 23.01 -2.98
N SER A 77 -8.89 24.12 -2.31
CA SER A 77 -8.45 25.46 -2.67
C SER A 77 -7.55 26.02 -1.57
N LEU A 78 -6.30 26.29 -1.92
CA LEU A 78 -5.23 26.62 -0.97
C LEU A 78 -4.78 28.06 -1.19
N LYS A 79 -4.76 28.87 -0.12
CA LYS A 79 -4.24 30.25 -0.16
C LYS A 79 -2.73 30.23 0.12
N LEU A 80 -1.94 30.56 -0.90
CA LEU A 80 -0.49 30.48 -0.87
C LEU A 80 0.15 31.78 -1.36
N GLN A 81 1.39 32.02 -0.99
CA GLN A 81 2.17 33.09 -1.58
C GLN A 81 2.52 32.76 -3.04
N PRO A 82 2.63 33.75 -3.92
CA PRO A 82 3.20 33.53 -5.27
C PRO A 82 4.58 32.88 -5.19
N GLY A 83 4.80 31.84 -6.02
CA GLY A 83 6.03 31.08 -6.01
C GLY A 83 5.92 29.77 -6.79
N ALA A 84 7.03 29.03 -6.86
CA ALA A 84 7.09 27.71 -7.46
C ALA A 84 6.74 26.64 -6.40
N TYR A 85 5.92 25.68 -6.81
CA TYR A 85 5.46 24.59 -5.95
C TYR A 85 5.54 23.24 -6.65
N ILE A 86 5.81 22.21 -5.86
CA ILE A 86 5.67 20.81 -6.26
C ILE A 86 4.39 20.30 -5.60
N ILE A 87 3.45 19.87 -6.41
CA ILE A 87 2.22 19.20 -5.99
C ILE A 87 2.45 17.70 -6.11
N HIS A 88 2.34 16.98 -5.01
CA HIS A 88 2.31 15.53 -5.00
C HIS A 88 0.92 15.06 -4.57
N VAL A 89 0.25 14.28 -5.42
CA VAL A 89 -1.06 13.70 -5.10
C VAL A 89 -0.98 12.20 -5.14
N THR A 90 -1.58 11.54 -4.14
CA THR A 90 -1.70 10.09 -4.07
C THR A 90 -3.16 9.64 -4.06
N TYR A 91 -3.41 8.48 -4.67
CA TYR A 91 -4.69 7.81 -4.71
C TYR A 91 -4.47 6.30 -4.49
N GLY A 92 -4.56 5.88 -3.24
CA GLY A 92 -4.11 4.54 -2.82
C GLY A 92 -2.60 4.38 -2.98
N PHE A 93 -2.17 3.36 -3.73
CA PHE A 93 -0.76 3.11 -4.04
C PHE A 93 -0.29 3.82 -5.32
N SER A 94 -1.19 4.50 -6.04
CA SER A 94 -0.85 5.33 -7.19
C SER A 94 -0.63 6.78 -6.76
N GLY A 95 0.14 7.51 -7.56
CA GLY A 95 0.34 8.94 -7.34
C GLY A 95 1.07 9.59 -8.50
N THR A 96 1.04 10.90 -8.52
CA THR A 96 1.78 11.71 -9.50
C THR A 96 2.29 12.99 -8.87
N THR A 97 3.28 13.58 -9.51
CA THR A 97 3.91 14.82 -9.07
C THR A 97 3.85 15.84 -10.19
N ARG A 98 3.47 17.08 -9.86
CA ARG A 98 3.37 18.19 -10.79
C ARG A 98 4.09 19.41 -10.24
N ARG A 99 4.87 20.09 -11.08
CA ARG A 99 5.43 21.41 -10.77
C ARG A 99 4.55 22.48 -11.33
N VAL A 100 4.27 23.53 -10.52
CA VAL A 100 3.46 24.67 -10.91
C VAL A 100 4.11 25.96 -10.43
N VAL A 101 3.83 27.06 -11.13
CA VAL A 101 4.23 28.40 -10.70
C VAL A 101 2.95 29.18 -10.43
N LEU A 102 2.71 29.49 -9.16
CA LEU A 102 1.60 30.33 -8.72
C LEU A 102 2.01 31.79 -8.82
N GLY A 103 1.28 32.56 -9.61
CA GLY A 103 1.42 34.02 -9.72
C GLY A 103 0.51 34.75 -8.73
N ALA A 104 0.32 36.05 -8.97
CA ALA A 104 -0.61 36.86 -8.20
C ALA A 104 -2.09 36.55 -8.51
N GLN A 105 -2.38 35.88 -9.62
CA GLN A 105 -3.72 35.48 -10.02
C GLN A 105 -4.03 34.06 -9.57
N PRO A 106 -5.30 33.74 -9.26
CA PRO A 106 -5.73 32.39 -8.95
C PRO A 106 -5.35 31.42 -10.06
N LEU A 107 -4.87 30.24 -9.66
CA LEU A 107 -4.49 29.14 -10.56
C LEU A 107 -5.33 27.91 -10.26
N ARG A 108 -5.90 27.30 -11.29
CA ARG A 108 -6.49 25.97 -11.24
C ARG A 108 -5.57 24.99 -11.94
N GLU A 109 -5.24 23.90 -11.26
CA GLU A 109 -4.41 22.80 -11.80
C GLU A 109 -5.23 21.51 -11.82
N ASP A 110 -5.38 20.95 -13.02
CA ASP A 110 -6.01 19.65 -13.24
C ASP A 110 -4.90 18.58 -13.36
N VAL A 111 -4.91 17.59 -12.46
CA VAL A 111 -3.88 16.57 -12.37
C VAL A 111 -4.44 15.21 -12.81
N ILE A 112 -3.74 14.51 -13.70
CA ILE A 112 -4.13 13.20 -14.18
C ILE A 112 -3.36 12.13 -13.40
N ILE A 113 -4.09 11.15 -12.84
CA ILE A 113 -3.55 10.00 -12.13
C ILE A 113 -3.80 8.73 -12.97
N SER A 114 -2.71 8.04 -13.34
CA SER A 114 -2.78 6.77 -14.03
C SER A 114 -2.95 5.65 -12.99
N ALA A 115 -4.20 5.33 -12.67
CA ALA A 115 -4.57 4.34 -11.67
C ALA A 115 -5.80 3.55 -12.08
N GLY A 116 -5.87 2.30 -11.61
CA GLY A 116 -7.06 1.46 -11.57
C GLY A 116 -7.25 0.87 -10.18
N ALA A 117 -8.22 -0.02 -10.03
CA ALA A 117 -8.52 -0.65 -8.76
C ALA A 117 -8.83 -2.15 -8.94
N LEU A 118 -8.57 -2.91 -7.88
CA LEU A 118 -8.91 -4.32 -7.76
C LEU A 118 -9.81 -4.54 -6.54
N THR A 119 -10.79 -5.46 -6.66
CA THR A 119 -11.36 -6.18 -5.52
C THR A 119 -10.96 -7.63 -5.62
N LEU A 120 -10.65 -8.25 -4.47
CA LEU A 120 -10.10 -9.60 -4.40
C LEU A 120 -11.06 -10.51 -3.65
N ALA A 121 -11.33 -11.68 -4.21
CA ALA A 121 -12.13 -12.74 -3.59
C ALA A 121 -11.43 -14.09 -3.81
N ALA A 122 -11.79 -15.08 -3.00
CA ALA A 122 -11.29 -16.45 -3.15
C ALA A 122 -12.42 -17.47 -2.91
N THR A 123 -12.34 -18.58 -3.64
CA THR A 123 -13.30 -19.70 -3.54
C THR A 123 -12.59 -21.04 -3.44
N VAL A 124 -13.27 -22.02 -2.85
CA VAL A 124 -12.99 -23.45 -2.99
C VAL A 124 -14.23 -24.09 -3.59
N SER A 125 -14.10 -24.81 -4.71
CA SER A 125 -15.22 -25.45 -5.40
C SER A 125 -16.44 -24.52 -5.57
N ASP A 126 -16.17 -23.25 -5.98
CA ASP A 126 -17.13 -22.16 -6.18
C ASP A 126 -17.80 -21.63 -4.88
N THR A 127 -17.48 -22.18 -3.70
CA THR A 127 -17.93 -21.64 -2.43
C THR A 127 -16.97 -20.54 -1.94
N PRO A 128 -17.46 -19.34 -1.59
CA PRO A 128 -16.63 -18.27 -1.07
C PRO A 128 -15.91 -18.68 0.23
N ILE A 129 -14.62 -18.36 0.31
CA ILE A 129 -13.83 -18.57 1.54
C ILE A 129 -14.13 -17.43 2.53
N PRO A 130 -14.43 -17.72 3.81
CA PRO A 130 -14.62 -16.70 4.83
C PRO A 130 -13.41 -15.74 4.96
N ALA A 131 -13.68 -14.45 5.21
CA ALA A 131 -12.68 -13.40 5.19
C ALA A 131 -11.58 -13.52 6.26
N ASP A 132 -11.86 -14.22 7.34
CA ASP A 132 -10.91 -14.52 8.42
C ASP A 132 -9.93 -15.64 8.06
N ARG A 133 -10.28 -16.48 7.07
CA ARG A 133 -9.49 -17.65 6.64
C ARG A 133 -8.66 -17.43 5.37
N VAL A 134 -8.76 -16.26 4.74
CA VAL A 134 -8.01 -15.93 3.51
C VAL A 134 -7.39 -14.54 3.58
N SER A 135 -6.22 -14.42 3.00
CA SER A 135 -5.53 -13.15 2.80
C SER A 135 -4.90 -13.09 1.42
N PHE A 136 -4.67 -11.85 0.94
CA PHE A 136 -4.06 -11.62 -0.36
C PHE A 136 -2.82 -10.75 -0.23
N SER A 137 -1.85 -11.02 -1.10
CA SER A 137 -0.64 -10.22 -1.27
C SER A 137 -0.54 -9.81 -2.73
N ILE A 138 -0.07 -8.59 -3.00
CA ILE A 138 0.11 -8.05 -4.35
C ILE A 138 1.59 -7.77 -4.58
N TYR A 139 2.11 -8.29 -5.66
CA TYR A 139 3.49 -8.13 -6.10
C TYR A 139 3.55 -7.47 -7.48
N VAL A 140 4.60 -6.69 -7.72
CA VAL A 140 4.94 -6.17 -9.05
C VAL A 140 6.20 -6.86 -9.55
N ALA A 141 6.21 -7.24 -10.81
CA ALA A 141 7.40 -7.82 -11.43
C ALA A 141 8.58 -6.83 -11.39
N VAL A 142 9.76 -7.31 -11.01
CA VAL A 142 11.00 -6.52 -10.98
C VAL A 142 12.08 -7.31 -11.72
N GLY A 143 12.40 -6.86 -12.93
CA GLY A 143 13.40 -7.52 -13.77
C GLY A 143 13.09 -9.01 -13.99
N THR A 144 14.04 -9.88 -13.65
CA THR A 144 13.93 -11.34 -13.79
C THR A 144 13.55 -12.04 -12.48
N ASP A 145 13.24 -11.30 -11.42
CA ASP A 145 12.85 -11.87 -10.12
C ASP A 145 11.46 -12.56 -10.25
N PRO A 146 11.39 -13.91 -10.07
CA PRO A 146 10.15 -14.64 -10.22
C PRO A 146 9.12 -14.32 -9.13
N GLU A 147 9.55 -13.86 -7.97
CA GLU A 147 8.66 -13.48 -6.87
C GLU A 147 8.16 -12.04 -7.02
N GLY A 148 9.00 -11.16 -7.58
CA GLY A 148 8.71 -9.74 -7.72
C GLY A 148 8.82 -8.99 -6.39
N ARG A 149 8.51 -7.69 -6.42
CA ARG A 149 8.51 -6.84 -5.22
C ARG A 149 7.11 -6.77 -4.62
N LEU A 150 7.00 -7.09 -3.33
CA LEU A 150 5.77 -6.93 -2.55
C LEU A 150 5.35 -5.44 -2.51
N ILE A 151 4.11 -5.16 -2.86
CA ILE A 151 3.47 -3.84 -2.78
C ILE A 151 2.63 -3.73 -1.52
N VAL A 152 1.78 -4.73 -1.28
CA VAL A 152 0.90 -4.77 -0.11
C VAL A 152 0.61 -6.22 0.26
N ASP A 153 0.53 -6.48 1.54
CA ASP A 153 0.26 -7.79 2.13
C ASP A 153 -0.97 -7.78 3.03
N ASN A 154 -1.47 -8.97 3.34
CA ASN A 154 -2.59 -9.20 4.27
C ASN A 154 -3.88 -8.43 3.92
N ILE A 155 -4.16 -8.28 2.63
CA ILE A 155 -5.41 -7.70 2.14
C ILE A 155 -6.55 -8.67 2.44
N LYS A 156 -7.66 -8.15 2.99
CA LYS A 156 -8.87 -8.92 3.21
C LYS A 156 -9.76 -8.95 1.96
N PRO A 157 -10.60 -9.99 1.79
CA PRO A 157 -11.55 -10.04 0.67
C PRO A 157 -12.42 -8.78 0.58
N ASN A 158 -12.80 -8.43 -0.65
CA ASN A 158 -13.71 -7.34 -0.99
C ASN A 158 -13.23 -5.93 -0.60
N VAL A 159 -11.95 -5.77 -0.26
CA VAL A 159 -11.35 -4.46 -0.07
C VAL A 159 -10.90 -3.90 -1.42
N VAL A 160 -11.26 -2.65 -1.71
CA VAL A 160 -10.82 -1.97 -2.94
C VAL A 160 -9.36 -1.52 -2.77
N VAL A 161 -8.48 -2.07 -3.60
CA VAL A 161 -7.06 -1.71 -3.66
C VAL A 161 -6.79 -0.91 -4.92
N ARG A 162 -6.36 0.34 -4.77
CA ARG A 162 -6.02 1.25 -5.87
C ARG A 162 -4.54 1.17 -6.18
N LEU A 163 -4.21 0.87 -7.43
CA LEU A 163 -2.84 0.62 -7.90
C LEU A 163 -2.52 1.47 -9.13
N PRO A 164 -1.24 1.79 -9.38
CA PRO A 164 -0.80 2.27 -10.69
C PRO A 164 -1.20 1.31 -11.80
N VAL A 165 -1.36 1.83 -13.01
CA VAL A 165 -1.53 0.99 -14.19
C VAL A 165 -0.32 0.08 -14.36
N GLY A 166 -0.56 -1.22 -14.59
CA GLY A 166 0.53 -2.20 -14.69
C GLY A 166 0.05 -3.64 -14.57
N VAL A 167 1.00 -4.57 -14.58
CA VAL A 167 0.74 -6.00 -14.35
C VAL A 167 1.23 -6.37 -12.95
N TYR A 168 0.36 -7.04 -12.22
CA TYR A 168 0.58 -7.43 -10.83
C TYR A 168 0.32 -8.92 -10.65
N ARG A 169 1.15 -9.57 -9.86
CA ARG A 169 0.88 -10.92 -9.37
C ARG A 169 0.10 -10.83 -8.08
N ILE A 170 -1.09 -11.42 -8.07
CA ILE A 170 -1.94 -11.57 -6.89
C ILE A 170 -1.72 -12.97 -6.34
N VAL A 171 -1.37 -13.05 -5.07
CA VAL A 171 -1.21 -14.31 -4.33
C VAL A 171 -2.26 -14.36 -3.24
N SER A 172 -3.05 -15.43 -3.22
CA SER A 172 -4.04 -15.73 -2.18
C SER A 172 -3.55 -16.87 -1.31
N ARG A 173 -3.65 -16.73 0.01
CA ARG A 173 -3.35 -17.78 1.00
C ARG A 173 -4.60 -18.15 1.75
N TYR A 174 -4.98 -19.41 1.69
CA TYR A 174 -6.10 -19.98 2.43
C TYR A 174 -5.57 -20.78 3.61
N GLY A 175 -5.81 -20.26 4.82
CA GLY A 175 -5.17 -20.77 6.04
C GLY A 175 -3.70 -20.37 6.14
N ASP A 176 -2.94 -21.14 6.88
CA ASP A 176 -1.54 -20.86 7.26
C ASP A 176 -0.56 -21.95 6.83
N THR A 177 -0.94 -22.79 5.85
CA THR A 177 -0.12 -23.89 5.33
C THR A 177 0.20 -23.68 3.84
N ASN A 178 0.00 -24.70 3.01
CA ASN A 178 0.40 -24.74 1.61
C ASN A 178 -0.73 -24.46 0.61
N ALA A 179 -1.93 -24.08 1.07
CA ALA A 179 -3.05 -23.77 0.19
C ALA A 179 -2.91 -22.35 -0.40
N ILE A 180 -2.16 -22.23 -1.49
CA ILE A 180 -1.83 -20.98 -2.17
C ILE A 180 -2.40 -21.01 -3.59
N ALA A 181 -2.98 -19.90 -4.03
CA ALA A 181 -3.37 -19.66 -5.42
C ALA A 181 -2.81 -18.33 -5.90
N SER A 182 -2.44 -18.23 -7.15
CA SER A 182 -1.92 -16.98 -7.72
C SER A 182 -2.42 -16.75 -9.14
N SER A 183 -2.47 -15.46 -9.55
CA SER A 183 -2.79 -15.04 -10.92
C SER A 183 -2.14 -13.71 -11.22
N ASP A 184 -1.74 -13.51 -12.47
CA ASP A 184 -1.24 -12.23 -12.95
C ASP A 184 -2.41 -11.41 -13.54
N ILE A 185 -2.57 -10.17 -13.06
CA ILE A 185 -3.69 -9.29 -13.39
C ILE A 185 -3.16 -7.98 -13.95
N LYS A 186 -3.71 -7.55 -15.08
CA LYS A 186 -3.43 -6.24 -15.67
C LYS A 186 -4.40 -5.20 -15.10
N VAL A 187 -3.86 -4.20 -14.38
CA VAL A 187 -4.62 -3.03 -13.92
C VAL A 187 -4.65 -2.00 -15.04
N GLU A 188 -5.84 -1.57 -15.42
CA GLU A 188 -6.08 -0.58 -16.48
C GLU A 188 -6.60 0.74 -15.89
N PRO A 189 -6.37 1.89 -16.59
CA PRO A 189 -6.78 3.20 -16.08
C PRO A 189 -8.30 3.26 -15.88
N GLY A 190 -8.73 3.86 -14.78
CA GLY A 190 -10.15 4.12 -14.48
C GLY A 190 -11.00 2.88 -14.21
N LYS A 191 -10.46 1.66 -14.36
CA LYS A 191 -11.24 0.42 -14.19
C LYS A 191 -11.12 -0.16 -12.78
N LEU A 192 -12.26 -0.64 -12.27
CA LEU A 192 -12.32 -1.56 -11.13
C LEU A 192 -12.46 -2.98 -11.70
N ILE A 193 -11.56 -3.88 -11.29
CA ILE A 193 -11.51 -5.27 -11.73
C ILE A 193 -11.77 -6.17 -10.53
N ASP A 194 -12.79 -7.02 -10.64
CA ASP A 194 -13.09 -8.05 -9.65
C ASP A 194 -12.31 -9.32 -9.97
N VAL A 195 -11.45 -9.74 -9.05
CA VAL A 195 -10.56 -10.90 -9.20
C VAL A 195 -10.96 -11.97 -8.20
N THR A 196 -11.32 -13.15 -8.67
CA THR A 196 -11.60 -14.31 -7.83
C THR A 196 -10.54 -15.39 -8.08
N LEU A 197 -9.77 -15.74 -7.03
CA LEU A 197 -8.81 -16.84 -7.07
C LEU A 197 -9.46 -18.11 -6.53
N ARG A 198 -9.34 -19.21 -7.32
CA ARG A 198 -9.88 -20.52 -6.95
C ARG A 198 -8.80 -21.36 -6.29
N HIS A 199 -9.03 -21.72 -5.03
CA HIS A 199 -8.20 -22.65 -4.30
C HIS A 199 -8.62 -24.09 -4.54
N ARG A 200 -7.64 -24.95 -4.65
CA ARG A 200 -7.81 -26.41 -4.60
C ARG A 200 -7.31 -26.88 -3.26
N ALA A 201 -8.18 -26.94 -2.27
CA ALA A 201 -7.83 -27.22 -0.88
C ALA A 201 -9.03 -27.78 -0.11
N ALA A 202 -8.78 -28.34 1.06
CA ALA A 202 -9.81 -28.75 2.02
C ALA A 202 -9.30 -28.61 3.46
N THR A 203 -10.22 -28.59 4.40
CA THR A 203 -9.94 -28.70 5.84
C THR A 203 -9.78 -30.15 6.22
N VAL A 204 -8.70 -30.44 6.94
CA VAL A 204 -8.39 -31.78 7.45
C VAL A 204 -8.32 -31.74 8.98
N THR A 205 -9.04 -32.63 9.66
CA THR A 205 -8.95 -32.83 11.10
C THR A 205 -8.21 -34.11 11.38
N LEU A 206 -7.18 -34.07 12.22
CA LEU A 206 -6.31 -35.20 12.51
C LEU A 206 -6.70 -35.86 13.83
N LYS A 207 -6.71 -37.20 13.86
CA LYS A 207 -7.05 -37.99 15.05
C LYS A 207 -6.15 -39.20 15.15
N LEU A 208 -5.67 -39.51 16.36
CA LEU A 208 -5.12 -40.84 16.71
C LEU A 208 -6.17 -41.57 17.53
N VAL A 209 -6.61 -42.74 17.08
CA VAL A 209 -7.73 -43.49 17.68
C VAL A 209 -7.37 -44.95 17.87
N ASN A 210 -8.01 -45.65 18.83
CA ASN A 210 -7.85 -47.08 19.03
C ASN A 210 -8.66 -47.93 18.03
N LYS A 211 -9.71 -47.34 17.46
CA LYS A 211 -10.58 -47.95 16.43
C LYS A 211 -11.21 -46.83 15.61
N LEU A 212 -11.61 -47.12 14.37
CA LEU A 212 -12.28 -46.15 13.50
C LEU A 212 -13.54 -45.61 14.19
N GLY A 213 -13.70 -44.26 14.17
CA GLY A 213 -14.75 -43.57 14.86
C GLY A 213 -14.65 -43.59 16.40
N GLY A 214 -13.54 -44.01 16.96
CA GLY A 214 -13.26 -44.01 18.40
C GLY A 214 -12.83 -42.65 18.95
N ASP A 215 -12.66 -42.59 20.27
CA ASP A 215 -12.17 -41.39 20.94
C ASP A 215 -10.73 -41.09 20.56
N ALA A 216 -10.43 -39.83 20.27
CA ALA A 216 -9.10 -39.42 19.93
C ALA A 216 -8.21 -39.23 21.18
N TYR A 217 -6.97 -39.64 21.10
CA TYR A 217 -5.99 -39.51 22.16
C TYR A 217 -5.54 -38.08 22.37
N ALA A 218 -5.73 -37.57 23.57
CA ALA A 218 -5.23 -36.27 23.96
C ALA A 218 -3.70 -36.21 23.97
N GLY A 219 -3.12 -35.03 23.79
CA GLY A 219 -1.69 -34.82 23.86
C GLY A 219 -0.90 -35.47 22.73
N THR A 220 -1.56 -35.87 21.63
CA THR A 220 -0.90 -36.39 20.44
C THR A 220 -0.22 -35.25 19.68
N THR A 221 1.02 -35.47 19.27
CA THR A 221 1.73 -34.59 18.34
C THR A 221 1.62 -35.16 16.94
N PHE A 222 1.18 -34.33 16.01
CA PHE A 222 1.05 -34.68 14.59
C PHE A 222 2.03 -33.87 13.76
N SER A 223 2.72 -34.55 12.83
CA SER A 223 3.52 -33.93 11.78
C SER A 223 2.92 -34.30 10.44
N VAL A 224 2.56 -33.26 9.65
CA VAL A 224 2.08 -33.43 8.28
C VAL A 224 3.22 -33.13 7.33
N LEU A 225 3.52 -34.09 6.43
CA LEU A 225 4.63 -34.00 5.49
C LEU A 225 4.15 -34.14 4.05
N THR A 226 4.95 -33.61 3.12
CA THR A 226 4.84 -33.94 1.70
C THR A 226 5.25 -35.40 1.47
N PRO A 227 4.91 -36.02 0.33
CA PRO A 227 5.42 -37.35 -0.02
C PRO A 227 6.97 -37.42 -0.09
N GLY A 228 7.62 -36.28 -0.33
CA GLY A 228 9.09 -36.15 -0.32
C GLY A 228 9.71 -36.09 1.07
N GLY A 229 8.90 -36.03 2.14
CA GLY A 229 9.36 -35.99 3.52
C GLY A 229 9.53 -34.58 4.09
N ASP A 230 9.22 -33.52 3.34
CA ASP A 230 9.28 -32.14 3.84
C ASP A 230 8.12 -31.87 4.79
N THR A 231 8.40 -31.37 5.99
CA THR A 231 7.37 -31.03 6.97
C THR A 231 6.61 -29.77 6.55
N ILE A 232 5.28 -29.88 6.43
CA ILE A 232 4.37 -28.76 6.18
C ILE A 232 3.99 -28.09 7.48
N ARG A 233 3.57 -28.91 8.50
CA ARG A 233 3.10 -28.39 9.79
C ARG A 233 3.20 -29.44 10.88
N ASP A 234 3.58 -28.99 12.07
CA ASP A 234 3.44 -29.73 13.32
C ASP A 234 2.27 -29.18 14.13
N LEU A 235 1.49 -30.07 14.74
CA LEU A 235 0.28 -29.75 15.49
C LEU A 235 0.24 -30.61 16.76
N VAL A 236 -0.41 -30.10 17.81
CA VAL A 236 -0.61 -30.83 19.07
C VAL A 236 -2.07 -30.75 19.48
N GLY A 237 -2.66 -31.87 19.86
CA GLY A 237 -4.05 -31.92 20.33
C GLY A 237 -4.72 -33.25 20.07
N ALA A 238 -5.98 -33.38 20.47
CA ALA A 238 -6.82 -34.54 20.15
C ALA A 238 -7.42 -34.42 18.74
N PHE A 239 -7.81 -33.19 18.34
CA PHE A 239 -8.50 -32.88 17.09
C PHE A 239 -7.94 -31.64 16.41
N PRO A 240 -6.61 -31.55 16.18
CA PRO A 240 -6.07 -30.40 15.48
C PRO A 240 -6.57 -30.40 14.04
N SER A 241 -6.90 -29.19 13.53
CA SER A 241 -7.42 -29.01 12.19
C SER A 241 -6.53 -28.02 11.42
N LEU A 242 -6.31 -28.30 10.14
CA LEU A 242 -5.54 -27.45 9.24
C LEU A 242 -6.12 -27.48 7.83
N ILE A 243 -5.77 -26.48 7.02
CA ILE A 243 -6.14 -26.41 5.62
C ILE A 243 -4.95 -26.90 4.79
N LEU A 244 -5.17 -27.87 3.91
CA LEU A 244 -4.15 -28.38 2.99
C LEU A 244 -4.60 -28.20 1.55
N ALA A 245 -3.63 -27.92 0.69
CA ALA A 245 -3.84 -28.00 -0.76
C ALA A 245 -4.24 -29.41 -1.17
N GLU A 246 -4.93 -29.56 -2.28
CA GLU A 246 -5.19 -30.88 -2.88
C GLU A 246 -3.88 -31.59 -3.20
N GLY A 247 -3.74 -32.84 -2.76
CA GLY A 247 -2.52 -33.61 -2.93
C GLY A 247 -2.47 -34.85 -2.04
N GLU A 248 -1.32 -35.50 -2.05
CA GLU A 248 -0.99 -36.65 -1.20
C GLU A 248 -0.06 -36.18 -0.08
N TYR A 249 -0.21 -36.77 1.11
CA TYR A 249 0.49 -36.37 2.31
C TYR A 249 0.82 -37.60 3.19
N ILE A 250 1.84 -37.44 4.02
CA ILE A 250 2.19 -38.37 5.07
C ILE A 250 1.86 -37.72 6.41
N LEU A 251 1.14 -38.45 7.26
CA LEU A 251 0.82 -38.03 8.61
C LEU A 251 1.62 -38.92 9.59
N ILE A 252 2.37 -38.29 10.47
CA ILE A 252 3.06 -38.96 11.58
C ILE A 252 2.41 -38.49 12.89
N ALA A 253 1.88 -39.43 13.68
CA ALA A 253 1.35 -39.18 15.02
C ALA A 253 2.31 -39.78 16.08
N ARG A 254 2.55 -39.00 17.14
CA ARG A 254 3.35 -39.43 18.29
C ARG A 254 2.54 -39.26 19.56
N ASN A 255 2.40 -40.36 20.31
CA ASN A 255 1.72 -40.39 21.59
C ASN A 255 2.32 -41.45 22.52
N GLY A 256 2.56 -41.11 23.78
CA GLY A 256 3.07 -42.07 24.78
C GLY A 256 4.40 -42.75 24.38
N GLY A 257 5.27 -42.08 23.61
CA GLY A 257 6.53 -42.63 23.10
C GLY A 257 6.39 -43.55 21.88
N ARG A 258 5.18 -43.78 21.40
CA ARG A 258 4.86 -44.54 20.19
C ARG A 258 4.71 -43.64 18.98
N ILE A 259 5.06 -44.15 17.79
CA ILE A 259 4.98 -43.43 16.52
C ILE A 259 4.11 -44.23 15.56
N PHE A 260 3.19 -43.52 14.91
CA PHE A 260 2.24 -44.08 13.95
C PHE A 260 2.34 -43.27 12.66
N THR A 261 2.22 -43.92 11.51
CA THR A 261 2.31 -43.25 10.20
C THR A 261 1.15 -43.70 9.32
N GLU A 262 0.55 -42.74 8.61
CA GLU A 262 -0.55 -42.96 7.65
C GLU A 262 -0.35 -42.08 6.42
N GLU A 263 -0.61 -42.64 5.24
CA GLU A 263 -0.66 -41.86 3.99
C GLU A 263 -2.12 -41.48 3.72
N PHE A 264 -2.35 -40.23 3.32
CA PHE A 264 -3.69 -39.75 3.01
C PHE A 264 -3.71 -38.81 1.82
N LYS A 265 -4.90 -38.63 1.24
CA LYS A 265 -5.13 -37.78 0.09
C LYS A 265 -6.17 -36.71 0.39
N VAL A 266 -5.82 -35.46 0.08
CA VAL A 266 -6.72 -34.30 0.16
C VAL A 266 -7.35 -34.06 -1.22
N ARG A 267 -8.69 -33.95 -1.24
CA ARG A 267 -9.47 -33.57 -2.44
C ARG A 267 -10.07 -32.20 -2.23
N SER A 268 -10.00 -31.36 -3.23
CA SER A 268 -10.54 -30.00 -3.18
C SER A 268 -12.02 -29.98 -2.81
N GLY A 269 -12.38 -29.18 -1.81
CA GLY A 269 -13.74 -28.98 -1.35
C GLY A 269 -14.34 -30.13 -0.52
N PHE A 270 -13.55 -31.17 -0.17
CA PHE A 270 -13.99 -32.27 0.68
C PHE A 270 -13.26 -32.21 2.03
N ASP A 271 -13.87 -31.54 2.99
CA ASP A 271 -13.39 -31.55 4.37
C ASP A 271 -13.50 -32.96 4.95
N GLN A 272 -12.44 -33.42 5.64
CA GLN A 272 -12.36 -34.80 6.10
C GLN A 272 -11.59 -34.95 7.41
N ASP A 273 -11.95 -36.02 8.16
CA ASP A 273 -11.21 -36.49 9.31
C ASP A 273 -10.20 -37.57 8.87
N ILE A 274 -8.95 -37.45 9.28
CA ILE A 274 -7.90 -38.46 9.07
C ILE A 274 -7.66 -39.15 10.40
N GLU A 275 -8.04 -40.42 10.46
CA GLU A 275 -7.89 -41.26 11.66
C GLU A 275 -6.72 -42.23 11.52
N ILE A 276 -5.69 -42.04 12.33
CA ILE A 276 -4.60 -43.04 12.48
C ILE A 276 -4.99 -44.01 13.57
N LEU A 277 -4.84 -45.31 13.29
CA LEU A 277 -5.10 -46.37 14.27
C LEU A 277 -3.87 -46.63 15.16
N ASP A 278 -4.07 -46.70 16.48
CA ASP A 278 -3.11 -47.13 17.47
C ASP A 278 -2.94 -48.65 17.43
N ARG A 279 -2.17 -49.16 16.45
CA ARG A 279 -1.90 -50.58 16.29
C ARG A 279 -0.49 -50.81 15.69
#